data_05233c2ca0de74608c9d45b46d200203
#
_entry.id   05233c2ca0de74608c9d45b46d200203
#
_cell.length_a   1.000
_cell.length_b   1.000
_cell.length_c   1.000
_cell.angle_alpha   90.00
_cell.angle_beta   90.00
_cell.angle_gamma   90.00
#
_symmetry.space_group_name_H-M   'P 1'
#
loop_
_entity.id
_entity.type
_entity.pdbx_description
1 polymer ?
#
loop_
_entity_poly.entity_id
_entity_poly.type
_entity_poly.pdbx_seq_one_letter_code
_entity_poly.pdbx_strand_id
1 'polypeptide(L)'
;CELPETPATAEKRKIKHYYNMTGLFMTGQILIVNILAFIISMAVSATIAAIDGSAALNDGYYDIIMQKFSNSSINMALNGICYMTANILVFMIGCKATGIDRSSFFKTRDIDAKTMMRYVVIAIFLQMASAMLSNAVVSPLLDNIFGVDIYASLEDSPVTSSVTKTIVTVLYTCIIAPVTEELVLRGFVLKNLSRVSQRFGIITSALIFALMHENIPQFILAFTVGIFLGYVAVKHNSIIPAIILHMTVNTTNTVISLIAEMNEDIG
;
A
#
# COMPACT_ATOMS: atom_id res chain seq x y z
N CYS A 1 -37.71 -29.95 4.85
CA CYS A 1 -36.80 -30.40 5.93
C CYS A 1 -35.38 -30.31 5.39
N GLU A 2 -34.63 -29.31 5.82
CA GLU A 2 -33.18 -29.28 5.50
C GLU A 2 -32.50 -30.30 6.40
N LEU A 3 -31.68 -31.17 5.81
CA LEU A 3 -30.89 -32.14 6.58
C LEU A 3 -29.92 -31.36 7.48
N PRO A 4 -29.67 -31.83 8.73
CA PRO A 4 -28.74 -31.16 9.61
C PRO A 4 -27.35 -31.09 8.98
N GLU A 5 -26.75 -29.89 9.05
CA GLU A 5 -25.43 -29.62 8.46
C GLU A 5 -24.38 -30.53 9.09
N THR A 6 -23.60 -31.22 8.27
CA THR A 6 -22.48 -32.02 8.77
C THR A 6 -21.32 -31.11 9.26
N PRO A 7 -20.48 -31.56 10.21
CA PRO A 7 -19.33 -30.81 10.68
C PRO A 7 -18.39 -30.34 9.50
N ALA A 8 -18.23 -31.21 8.50
CA ALA A 8 -17.40 -30.91 7.33
C ALA A 8 -18.01 -29.81 6.42
N THR A 9 -19.33 -29.77 6.28
CA THR A 9 -20.01 -28.71 5.52
C THR A 9 -20.00 -27.38 6.27
N ALA A 10 -20.15 -27.41 7.60
CA ALA A 10 -20.05 -26.22 8.45
C ALA A 10 -18.64 -25.60 8.39
N GLU A 11 -17.59 -26.42 8.40
CA GLU A 11 -16.21 -25.96 8.27
C GLU A 11 -15.94 -25.33 6.90
N LYS A 12 -16.34 -25.98 5.81
CA LYS A 12 -16.25 -25.41 4.45
C LYS A 12 -16.95 -24.06 4.33
N ARG A 13 -18.12 -23.92 4.95
CA ARG A 13 -18.87 -22.65 4.97
C ARG A 13 -18.11 -21.56 5.70
N LYS A 14 -17.48 -21.85 6.84
CA LYS A 14 -16.64 -20.90 7.57
C LYS A 14 -15.43 -20.45 6.76
N ILE A 15 -14.71 -21.39 6.13
CA ILE A 15 -13.57 -21.11 5.27
C ILE A 15 -13.99 -20.20 4.11
N LYS A 16 -15.08 -20.55 3.40
CA LYS A 16 -15.64 -19.73 2.32
C LYS A 16 -16.00 -18.32 2.80
N HIS A 17 -16.57 -18.20 4.00
CA HIS A 17 -16.89 -16.91 4.60
C HIS A 17 -15.64 -16.05 4.79
N TYR A 18 -14.53 -16.58 5.30
CA TYR A 18 -13.28 -15.82 5.49
C TYR A 18 -12.70 -15.33 4.16
N TYR A 19 -12.71 -16.15 3.11
CA TYR A 19 -12.29 -15.75 1.77
C TYR A 19 -13.19 -14.64 1.21
N ASN A 20 -14.49 -14.84 1.25
CA ASN A 20 -15.46 -13.89 0.72
C ASN A 20 -15.36 -12.53 1.42
N MET A 21 -15.22 -12.53 2.76
CA MET A 21 -15.07 -11.29 3.53
C MET A 21 -13.76 -10.58 3.19
N THR A 22 -12.64 -11.31 3.05
CA THR A 22 -11.39 -10.70 2.63
C THR A 22 -11.52 -10.09 1.24
N GLY A 23 -12.03 -10.83 0.26
CA GLY A 23 -12.24 -10.33 -1.10
C GLY A 23 -13.17 -9.12 -1.14
N LEU A 24 -14.32 -9.20 -0.45
CA LEU A 24 -15.30 -8.10 -0.39
C LEU A 24 -14.68 -6.80 0.15
N PHE A 25 -13.94 -6.88 1.26
CA PHE A 25 -13.35 -5.69 1.87
C PHE A 25 -12.17 -5.14 1.07
N MET A 26 -11.36 -5.99 0.43
CA MET A 26 -10.28 -5.51 -0.44
C MET A 26 -10.82 -4.87 -1.72
N THR A 27 -11.85 -5.46 -2.35
CA THR A 27 -12.55 -4.81 -3.47
C THR A 27 -13.23 -3.52 -3.02
N GLY A 28 -13.85 -3.52 -1.84
CA GLY A 28 -14.45 -2.33 -1.26
C GLY A 28 -13.44 -1.20 -1.02
N GLN A 29 -12.23 -1.52 -0.58
CA GLN A 29 -11.14 -0.55 -0.40
C GLN A 29 -10.79 0.15 -1.73
N ILE A 30 -10.60 -0.62 -2.80
CA ILE A 30 -10.34 -0.08 -4.14
C ILE A 30 -11.49 0.82 -4.60
N LEU A 31 -12.74 0.38 -4.43
CA LEU A 31 -13.91 1.16 -4.81
C LEU A 31 -14.02 2.47 -4.01
N ILE A 32 -13.79 2.45 -2.70
CA ILE A 32 -13.83 3.65 -1.85
C ILE A 32 -12.79 4.66 -2.30
N VAL A 33 -11.53 4.23 -2.54
CA VAL A 33 -10.47 5.12 -3.02
C VAL A 33 -10.87 5.78 -4.34
N ASN A 34 -11.31 4.98 -5.32
CA ASN A 34 -11.69 5.50 -6.64
C ASN A 34 -12.91 6.45 -6.58
N ILE A 35 -13.92 6.13 -5.77
CA ILE A 35 -15.08 7.01 -5.58
C ILE A 35 -14.67 8.34 -4.95
N LEU A 36 -13.84 8.32 -3.91
CA LEU A 36 -13.35 9.54 -3.26
C LEU A 36 -12.49 10.37 -4.20
N ALA A 37 -11.57 9.75 -4.95
CA ALA A 37 -10.75 10.41 -5.96
C ALA A 37 -11.60 11.06 -7.07
N PHE A 38 -12.64 10.35 -7.55
CA PHE A 38 -13.60 10.88 -8.52
C PHE A 38 -14.37 12.09 -7.98
N ILE A 39 -14.86 12.02 -6.75
CA ILE A 39 -15.57 13.17 -6.11
C ILE A 39 -14.64 14.38 -6.00
N ILE A 40 -13.38 14.17 -5.62
CA ILE A 40 -12.38 15.27 -5.55
C ILE A 40 -12.13 15.86 -6.94
N SER A 41 -11.92 15.02 -7.94
CA SER A 41 -11.72 15.47 -9.33
C SER A 41 -12.90 16.30 -9.84
N MET A 42 -14.13 15.84 -9.58
CA MET A 42 -15.36 16.58 -9.94
C MET A 42 -15.46 17.92 -9.20
N ALA A 43 -15.13 17.96 -7.91
CA ALA A 43 -15.15 19.21 -7.13
C ALA A 43 -14.11 20.22 -7.66
N VAL A 44 -12.92 19.76 -7.99
CA VAL A 44 -11.87 20.60 -8.59
C VAL A 44 -12.31 21.14 -9.96
N SER A 45 -12.85 20.27 -10.83
CA SER A 45 -13.35 20.64 -12.14
C SER A 45 -14.48 21.69 -12.03
N ALA A 46 -15.43 21.49 -11.12
CA ALA A 46 -16.51 22.43 -10.87
C ALA A 46 -16.01 23.79 -10.34
N THR A 47 -14.98 23.77 -9.50
CA THR A 47 -14.34 24.99 -8.96
C THR A 47 -13.66 25.78 -10.07
N ILE A 48 -12.90 25.10 -10.96
CA ILE A 48 -12.26 25.75 -12.12
C ILE A 48 -13.32 26.38 -13.02
N ALA A 49 -14.38 25.65 -13.36
CA ALA A 49 -15.47 26.18 -14.18
C ALA A 49 -16.19 27.37 -13.54
N ALA A 50 -16.34 27.40 -12.23
CA ALA A 50 -16.96 28.50 -11.51
C ALA A 50 -16.11 29.78 -11.44
N ILE A 51 -14.77 29.63 -11.36
CA ILE A 51 -13.84 30.75 -11.25
C ILE A 51 -13.56 31.37 -12.62
N ASP A 52 -13.26 30.52 -13.63
CA ASP A 52 -12.75 30.96 -14.91
C ASP A 52 -13.83 31.10 -16.00
N GLY A 53 -15.06 30.72 -15.72
CA GLY A 53 -16.23 30.93 -16.60
C GLY A 53 -16.01 30.40 -18.02
N SER A 54 -16.13 31.28 -19.02
CA SER A 54 -15.96 30.91 -20.44
C SER A 54 -14.54 30.50 -20.82
N ALA A 55 -13.53 30.92 -20.07
CA ALA A 55 -12.13 30.49 -20.32
C ALA A 55 -11.93 29.00 -20.00
N ALA A 56 -12.69 28.46 -19.05
CA ALA A 56 -12.67 27.04 -18.71
C ALA A 56 -13.24 26.14 -19.83
N LEU A 57 -13.95 26.70 -20.80
CA LEU A 57 -14.47 25.99 -21.98
C LEU A 57 -13.43 25.87 -23.11
N ASN A 58 -12.26 26.47 -22.94
CA ASN A 58 -11.14 26.32 -23.87
C ASN A 58 -10.38 25.05 -23.49
N ASP A 59 -10.47 23.99 -24.33
CA ASP A 59 -9.91 22.66 -24.06
C ASP A 59 -8.44 22.71 -23.58
N GLY A 60 -7.60 23.54 -24.19
CA GLY A 60 -6.19 23.66 -23.82
C GLY A 60 -5.98 24.29 -22.43
N TYR A 61 -6.82 25.23 -21.99
CA TYR A 61 -6.71 25.86 -20.67
C TYR A 61 -7.08 24.91 -19.56
N TYR A 62 -8.19 24.18 -19.72
CA TYR A 62 -8.64 23.17 -18.76
C TYR A 62 -7.58 22.11 -18.52
N ASP A 63 -7.00 21.56 -19.59
CA ASP A 63 -5.96 20.54 -19.51
C ASP A 63 -4.71 21.02 -18.76
N ILE A 64 -4.27 22.27 -19.02
CA ILE A 64 -3.13 22.86 -18.31
C ILE A 64 -3.41 22.97 -16.80
N ILE A 65 -4.61 23.41 -16.40
CA ILE A 65 -4.94 23.55 -14.98
C ILE A 65 -5.08 22.18 -14.32
N MET A 66 -5.71 21.22 -14.97
CA MET A 66 -5.83 19.85 -14.44
C MET A 66 -4.47 19.17 -14.33
N GLN A 67 -3.56 19.38 -15.27
CA GLN A 67 -2.19 18.88 -15.18
C GLN A 67 -1.41 19.52 -14.01
N LYS A 68 -1.53 20.83 -13.82
CA LYS A 68 -0.95 21.53 -12.66
C LYS A 68 -1.51 21.01 -11.35
N PHE A 69 -2.82 20.76 -11.29
CA PHE A 69 -3.45 20.19 -10.09
C PHE A 69 -2.95 18.76 -9.85
N SER A 70 -2.93 17.91 -10.86
CA SER A 70 -2.49 16.51 -10.72
C SER A 70 -1.06 16.40 -10.18
N ASN A 71 -0.20 17.34 -10.54
CA ASN A 71 1.19 17.41 -10.09
C ASN A 71 1.40 18.17 -8.78
N SER A 72 0.32 18.69 -8.17
CA SER A 72 0.41 19.50 -6.96
C SER A 72 0.55 18.67 -5.68
N SER A 73 1.20 19.26 -4.66
CA SER A 73 1.24 18.70 -3.31
C SER A 73 -0.16 18.56 -2.69
N ILE A 74 -1.12 19.38 -3.10
CA ILE A 74 -2.51 19.32 -2.64
C ILE A 74 -3.17 18.04 -3.15
N ASN A 75 -3.06 17.73 -4.45
CA ASN A 75 -3.60 16.49 -5.01
C ASN A 75 -2.98 15.26 -4.34
N MET A 76 -1.67 15.28 -4.13
CA MET A 76 -0.98 14.20 -3.44
C MET A 76 -1.50 14.01 -2.00
N ALA A 77 -1.69 15.10 -1.25
CA ALA A 77 -2.24 15.04 0.09
C ALA A 77 -3.69 14.52 0.10
N LEU A 78 -4.54 14.97 -0.83
CA LEU A 78 -5.92 14.52 -0.96
C LEU A 78 -6.00 13.03 -1.31
N ASN A 79 -5.21 12.55 -2.25
CA ASN A 79 -5.14 11.13 -2.58
C ASN A 79 -4.65 10.30 -1.37
N GLY A 80 -3.64 10.78 -0.65
CA GLY A 80 -3.17 10.15 0.58
C GLY A 80 -4.27 10.06 1.64
N ILE A 81 -5.08 11.11 1.81
CA ILE A 81 -6.25 11.12 2.72
C ILE A 81 -7.32 10.11 2.27
N CYS A 82 -7.60 10.01 0.97
CA CYS A 82 -8.54 9.02 0.44
C CYS A 82 -8.08 7.59 0.77
N TYR A 83 -6.81 7.31 0.51
CA TYR A 83 -6.22 6.00 0.77
C TYR A 83 -6.22 5.64 2.26
N MET A 84 -5.78 6.59 3.11
CA MET A 84 -5.82 6.44 4.57
C MET A 84 -7.25 6.19 5.07
N THR A 85 -8.22 6.95 4.59
CA THR A 85 -9.63 6.82 4.97
C THR A 85 -10.18 5.45 4.59
N ALA A 86 -9.95 5.01 3.34
CA ALA A 86 -10.37 3.69 2.87
C ALA A 86 -9.74 2.56 3.71
N ASN A 87 -8.44 2.64 3.98
CA ASN A 87 -7.73 1.64 4.79
C ASN A 87 -8.30 1.57 6.22
N ILE A 88 -8.51 2.72 6.88
CA ILE A 88 -9.08 2.75 8.23
C ILE A 88 -10.50 2.19 8.24
N LEU A 89 -11.35 2.56 7.28
CA LEU A 89 -12.71 2.04 7.17
C LEU A 89 -12.73 0.53 6.97
N VAL A 90 -11.93 0.01 6.06
CA VAL A 90 -11.82 -1.44 5.80
C VAL A 90 -11.32 -2.18 7.04
N PHE A 91 -10.29 -1.68 7.71
CA PHE A 91 -9.82 -2.25 8.96
C PHE A 91 -10.91 -2.27 10.03
N MET A 92 -11.56 -1.13 10.28
CA MET A 92 -12.57 -1.00 11.34
C MET A 92 -13.79 -1.87 11.08
N ILE A 93 -14.34 -1.81 9.87
CA ILE A 93 -15.56 -2.52 9.50
C ILE A 93 -15.26 -4.01 9.26
N GLY A 94 -14.15 -4.33 8.60
CA GLY A 94 -13.74 -5.70 8.32
C GLY A 94 -13.47 -6.51 9.59
N CYS A 95 -12.75 -5.93 10.56
CA CYS A 95 -12.54 -6.56 11.86
C CYS A 95 -13.87 -6.77 12.60
N LYS A 96 -14.76 -5.77 12.59
CA LYS A 96 -16.09 -5.89 13.22
C LYS A 96 -16.94 -6.99 12.57
N ALA A 97 -16.99 -7.01 11.23
CA ALA A 97 -17.80 -7.96 10.47
C ALA A 97 -17.30 -9.41 10.61
N THR A 98 -16.00 -9.60 10.82
CA THR A 98 -15.38 -10.93 10.99
C THR A 98 -15.14 -11.33 12.44
N GLY A 99 -15.52 -10.48 13.42
CA GLY A 99 -15.33 -10.75 14.84
C GLY A 99 -13.85 -10.82 15.25
N ILE A 100 -13.00 -9.98 14.63
CA ILE A 100 -11.59 -9.87 14.99
C ILE A 100 -11.44 -8.82 16.09
N ASP A 101 -10.86 -9.21 17.23
CA ASP A 101 -10.56 -8.28 18.33
C ASP A 101 -9.38 -7.37 17.96
N ARG A 102 -9.68 -6.09 17.76
CA ARG A 102 -8.70 -5.08 17.38
C ARG A 102 -7.68 -4.78 18.48
N SER A 103 -8.05 -4.91 19.74
CA SER A 103 -7.14 -4.67 20.87
C SER A 103 -5.98 -5.65 20.94
N SER A 104 -6.16 -6.84 20.33
CA SER A 104 -5.15 -7.90 20.33
C SER A 104 -3.91 -7.56 19.48
N PHE A 105 -4.01 -6.62 18.53
CA PHE A 105 -2.91 -6.30 17.59
C PHE A 105 -1.82 -5.43 18.16
N PHE A 106 -2.18 -4.59 19.14
CA PHE A 106 -1.28 -3.60 19.73
C PHE A 106 -0.60 -4.10 21.00
N LYS A 107 -0.86 -5.36 21.38
CA LYS A 107 -0.14 -6.00 22.49
C LYS A 107 1.27 -6.33 22.04
N THR A 108 2.22 -5.52 22.43
CA THR A 108 3.64 -5.84 22.27
C THR A 108 3.99 -7.00 23.20
N ARG A 109 4.38 -8.15 22.63
CA ARG A 109 5.26 -9.06 23.37
C ARG A 109 6.65 -8.42 23.35
N ASP A 110 7.34 -8.47 24.46
CA ASP A 110 8.68 -7.91 24.61
C ASP A 110 9.60 -8.42 23.50
N ILE A 111 9.82 -7.58 22.48
CA ILE A 111 10.83 -7.80 21.45
C ILE A 111 12.04 -7.03 21.93
N ASP A 112 13.12 -7.72 22.23
CA ASP A 112 14.36 -7.08 22.59
C ASP A 112 14.94 -6.26 21.41
N ALA A 113 15.64 -5.19 21.73
CA ALA A 113 16.23 -4.30 20.73
C ALA A 113 17.15 -5.03 19.75
N LYS A 114 17.84 -6.08 20.20
CA LYS A 114 18.74 -6.90 19.37
C LYS A 114 17.96 -7.69 18.31
N THR A 115 16.81 -8.25 18.67
CA THR A 115 15.93 -8.96 17.75
C THR A 115 15.31 -7.98 16.73
N MET A 116 14.85 -6.80 17.17
CA MET A 116 14.35 -5.78 16.28
C MET A 116 15.42 -5.30 15.29
N MET A 117 16.66 -5.05 15.76
CA MET A 117 17.76 -4.68 14.88
C MET A 117 18.08 -5.76 13.83
N ARG A 118 18.03 -7.03 14.20
CA ARG A 118 18.19 -8.15 13.23
C ARG A 118 17.10 -8.12 12.16
N TYR A 119 15.85 -7.83 12.55
CA TYR A 119 14.76 -7.71 11.59
C TYR A 119 14.93 -6.51 10.66
N VAL A 120 15.40 -5.38 11.17
CA VAL A 120 15.74 -4.19 10.36
C VAL A 120 16.81 -4.55 9.33
N VAL A 121 17.90 -5.21 9.73
CA VAL A 121 18.97 -5.63 8.80
C VAL A 121 18.42 -6.58 7.74
N ILE A 122 17.58 -7.56 8.13
CA ILE A 122 16.95 -8.48 7.17
C ILE A 122 16.03 -7.71 6.21
N ALA A 123 15.22 -6.78 6.69
CA ALA A 123 14.30 -5.99 5.85
C ALA A 123 15.07 -5.17 4.80
N ILE A 124 16.15 -4.49 5.20
CA ILE A 124 17.02 -3.72 4.29
C ILE A 124 17.70 -4.66 3.28
N PHE A 125 18.18 -5.82 3.73
CA PHE A 125 18.77 -6.81 2.82
C PHE A 125 17.76 -7.30 1.77
N LEU A 126 16.53 -7.63 2.19
CA LEU A 126 15.45 -8.04 1.29
C LEU A 126 15.09 -6.94 0.29
N GLN A 127 15.07 -5.68 0.73
CA GLN A 127 14.86 -4.51 -0.12
C GLN A 127 15.95 -4.42 -1.21
N MET A 128 17.23 -4.50 -0.83
CA MET A 128 18.35 -4.45 -1.77
C MET A 128 18.32 -5.64 -2.74
N ALA A 129 18.06 -6.85 -2.24
CA ALA A 129 17.94 -8.05 -3.07
C ALA A 129 16.79 -7.94 -4.07
N SER A 130 15.65 -7.38 -3.66
CA SER A 130 14.50 -7.14 -4.56
C SER A 130 14.84 -6.11 -5.65
N ALA A 131 15.52 -5.02 -5.32
CA ALA A 131 15.99 -4.03 -6.29
C ALA A 131 16.99 -4.65 -7.29
N MET A 132 17.95 -5.44 -6.80
CA MET A 132 18.89 -6.17 -7.67
C MET A 132 18.18 -7.15 -8.59
N LEU A 133 17.20 -7.90 -8.09
CA LEU A 133 16.40 -8.81 -8.90
C LEU A 133 15.61 -8.06 -9.99
N SER A 134 14.99 -6.95 -9.64
CA SER A 134 14.26 -6.11 -10.61
C SER A 134 15.18 -5.56 -11.68
N ASN A 135 16.32 -4.97 -11.31
CA ASN A 135 17.23 -4.30 -12.23
C ASN A 135 18.07 -5.28 -13.09
N ALA A 136 18.61 -6.32 -12.46
CA ALA A 136 19.56 -7.20 -13.14
C ALA A 136 18.90 -8.37 -13.89
N VAL A 137 17.68 -8.75 -13.54
CA VAL A 137 17.01 -9.93 -14.12
C VAL A 137 15.68 -9.56 -14.77
N VAL A 138 14.75 -8.97 -14.01
CA VAL A 138 13.37 -8.80 -14.48
C VAL A 138 13.26 -7.75 -15.56
N SER A 139 13.90 -6.57 -15.38
CA SER A 139 13.88 -5.50 -16.36
C SER A 139 14.48 -5.93 -17.70
N PRO A 140 15.72 -6.46 -17.78
CA PRO A 140 16.27 -6.91 -19.05
C PRO A 140 15.47 -8.05 -19.70
N LEU A 141 14.87 -8.93 -18.90
CA LEU A 141 14.06 -10.04 -19.42
C LEU A 141 12.79 -9.53 -20.09
N LEU A 142 12.06 -8.59 -19.44
CA LEU A 142 10.82 -8.05 -19.98
C LEU A 142 11.06 -7.12 -21.16
N ASP A 143 12.13 -6.33 -21.13
CA ASP A 143 12.52 -5.51 -22.26
C ASP A 143 12.87 -6.35 -23.49
N ASN A 144 13.71 -7.36 -23.34
CA ASN A 144 14.14 -8.23 -24.45
C ASN A 144 13.00 -9.10 -25.04
N ILE A 145 12.03 -9.54 -24.21
CA ILE A 145 10.95 -10.44 -24.68
C ILE A 145 9.74 -9.65 -25.17
N PHE A 146 9.38 -8.59 -24.48
CA PHE A 146 8.12 -7.86 -24.70
C PHE A 146 8.32 -6.39 -25.09
N GLY A 147 9.54 -5.86 -25.07
CA GLY A 147 9.82 -4.43 -25.28
C GLY A 147 9.19 -3.54 -24.20
N VAL A 148 9.09 -4.03 -22.97
CA VAL A 148 8.44 -3.32 -21.85
C VAL A 148 9.50 -2.76 -20.90
N ASP A 149 9.59 -1.44 -20.84
CA ASP A 149 10.33 -0.75 -19.79
C ASP A 149 9.48 -0.69 -18.52
N ILE A 150 9.87 -1.49 -17.51
CA ILE A 150 9.13 -1.55 -16.23
C ILE A 150 9.35 -0.33 -15.33
N TYR A 151 10.28 0.56 -15.68
CA TYR A 151 10.57 1.78 -14.93
C TYR A 151 9.92 3.03 -15.53
N ALA A 152 9.45 2.97 -16.77
CA ALA A 152 8.85 4.12 -17.48
C ALA A 152 7.73 4.81 -16.68
N SER A 153 6.95 4.04 -15.91
CA SER A 153 5.87 4.60 -15.06
C SER A 153 6.36 5.27 -13.77
N LEU A 154 7.64 5.14 -13.44
CA LEU A 154 8.25 5.68 -12.22
C LEU A 154 9.05 6.96 -12.46
N GLU A 155 9.37 7.30 -13.72
CA GLU A 155 10.22 8.43 -14.08
C GLU A 155 9.55 9.81 -13.93
N ASP A 156 8.20 9.87 -13.87
CA ASP A 156 7.45 11.13 -13.97
C ASP A 156 7.18 11.87 -12.64
N SER A 157 7.79 11.51 -11.54
CA SER A 157 7.44 12.13 -10.24
C SER A 157 8.65 12.56 -9.41
N PRO A 158 9.35 13.66 -9.76
CA PRO A 158 10.39 14.19 -8.90
C PRO A 158 9.82 14.55 -7.52
N VAL A 159 10.42 13.98 -6.48
CA VAL A 159 10.02 14.21 -5.07
C VAL A 159 10.37 15.64 -4.66
N THR A 160 11.44 16.20 -5.24
CA THR A 160 12.04 17.49 -4.86
C THR A 160 11.46 18.72 -5.56
N SER A 161 10.40 18.58 -6.39
CA SER A 161 9.82 19.69 -7.15
C SER A 161 9.38 20.89 -6.29
N SER A 162 9.12 20.69 -4.98
CA SER A 162 8.93 21.74 -3.97
C SER A 162 9.08 21.20 -2.57
N VAL A 163 9.54 22.05 -1.63
CA VAL A 163 9.66 21.70 -0.21
C VAL A 163 8.35 21.15 0.36
N THR A 164 7.22 21.75 0.01
CA THR A 164 5.90 21.30 0.46
C THR A 164 5.58 19.89 -0.06
N LYS A 165 5.88 19.61 -1.34
CA LYS A 165 5.67 18.29 -1.93
C LYS A 165 6.55 17.25 -1.25
N THR A 166 7.82 17.55 -1.01
CA THR A 166 8.76 16.69 -0.29
C THR A 166 8.24 16.35 1.12
N ILE A 167 7.78 17.36 1.88
CA ILE A 167 7.24 17.13 3.22
C ILE A 167 6.01 16.22 3.17
N VAL A 168 5.07 16.50 2.27
CA VAL A 168 3.85 15.67 2.11
C VAL A 168 4.22 14.24 1.72
N THR A 169 5.14 14.07 0.77
CA THR A 169 5.64 12.74 0.35
C THR A 169 6.23 11.98 1.53
N VAL A 170 7.18 12.59 2.25
CA VAL A 170 7.84 11.94 3.39
C VAL A 170 6.85 11.55 4.48
N LEU A 171 5.95 12.45 4.86
CA LEU A 171 4.93 12.15 5.88
C LEU A 171 4.00 11.02 5.44
N TYR A 172 3.57 11.05 4.18
CA TYR A 172 2.68 10.01 3.67
C TYR A 172 3.39 8.66 3.50
N THR A 173 4.48 8.62 2.75
CA THR A 173 5.14 7.36 2.41
C THR A 173 5.89 6.70 3.57
N CYS A 174 6.50 7.51 4.45
CA CYS A 174 7.29 6.95 5.55
C CYS A 174 6.48 6.66 6.81
N ILE A 175 5.30 7.28 7.00
CA ILE A 175 4.53 7.15 8.23
C ILE A 175 3.09 6.70 7.98
N ILE A 176 2.30 7.48 7.22
CA ILE A 176 0.85 7.29 7.12
C ILE A 176 0.51 6.01 6.35
N ALA A 177 1.11 5.81 5.18
CA ALA A 177 0.88 4.63 4.37
C ALA A 177 1.30 3.35 5.10
N PRO A 178 2.53 3.19 5.63
CA PRO A 178 2.92 2.01 6.38
C PRO A 178 1.98 1.66 7.53
N VAL A 179 1.58 2.65 8.33
CA VAL A 179 0.66 2.40 9.45
C VAL A 179 -0.69 1.89 8.97
N THR A 180 -1.31 2.57 8.00
CA THR A 180 -2.66 2.23 7.54
C THR A 180 -2.70 0.94 6.72
N GLU A 181 -1.65 0.65 5.95
CA GLU A 181 -1.51 -0.59 5.19
C GLU A 181 -1.31 -1.80 6.11
N GLU A 182 -0.48 -1.69 7.16
CA GLU A 182 -0.33 -2.77 8.12
C GLU A 182 -1.62 -3.04 8.91
N LEU A 183 -2.42 -2.02 9.21
CA LEU A 183 -3.74 -2.21 9.80
C LEU A 183 -4.64 -3.09 8.91
N VAL A 184 -4.69 -2.82 7.61
CA VAL A 184 -5.50 -3.61 6.67
C VAL A 184 -4.87 -4.99 6.44
N LEU A 185 -3.60 -5.02 6.06
CA LEU A 185 -2.97 -6.25 5.56
C LEU A 185 -2.64 -7.23 6.69
N ARG A 186 -2.09 -6.76 7.82
CA ARG A 186 -1.73 -7.64 8.95
C ARG A 186 -2.79 -7.65 10.02
N GLY A 187 -3.47 -6.55 10.24
CA GLY A 187 -4.57 -6.47 11.20
C GLY A 187 -5.83 -7.18 10.71
N PHE A 188 -6.24 -7.00 9.46
CA PHE A 188 -7.48 -7.61 8.94
C PHE A 188 -7.20 -8.83 8.04
N VAL A 189 -6.55 -8.65 6.88
CA VAL A 189 -6.40 -9.71 5.86
C VAL A 189 -5.66 -10.93 6.40
N LEU A 190 -4.43 -10.73 6.89
CA LEU A 190 -3.61 -11.79 7.45
C LEU A 190 -4.31 -12.50 8.61
N LYS A 191 -4.87 -11.75 9.55
CA LYS A 191 -5.54 -12.32 10.72
C LYS A 191 -6.79 -13.12 10.33
N ASN A 192 -7.58 -12.63 9.38
CA ASN A 192 -8.76 -13.33 8.90
C ASN A 192 -8.39 -14.64 8.19
N LEU A 193 -7.42 -14.61 7.28
CA LEU A 193 -6.98 -15.78 6.51
C LEU A 193 -6.15 -16.77 7.34
N SER A 194 -5.45 -16.30 8.37
CA SER A 194 -4.72 -17.19 9.31
C SER A 194 -5.63 -18.12 10.10
N ARG A 195 -6.94 -17.87 10.13
CA ARG A 195 -7.94 -18.81 10.68
C ARG A 195 -8.05 -20.09 9.85
N VAL A 196 -7.66 -20.03 8.58
CA VAL A 196 -7.57 -21.21 7.69
C VAL A 196 -6.17 -21.81 7.77
N SER A 197 -5.14 -20.98 7.50
CA SER A 197 -3.73 -21.37 7.56
C SER A 197 -2.86 -20.14 7.72
N GLN A 198 -1.93 -20.16 8.66
CA GLN A 198 -0.98 -19.06 8.85
C GLN A 198 -0.12 -18.80 7.59
N ARG A 199 0.40 -19.88 6.97
CA ARG A 199 1.21 -19.78 5.75
C ARG A 199 0.42 -19.16 4.60
N PHE A 200 -0.82 -19.63 4.41
CA PHE A 200 -1.72 -19.09 3.41
C PHE A 200 -2.02 -17.60 3.67
N GLY A 201 -2.32 -17.23 4.92
CA GLY A 201 -2.55 -15.85 5.32
C GLY A 201 -1.35 -14.94 5.03
N ILE A 202 -0.12 -15.38 5.36
CA ILE A 202 1.12 -14.62 5.08
C ILE A 202 1.30 -14.40 3.58
N ILE A 203 1.24 -15.47 2.78
CA ILE A 203 1.46 -15.38 1.32
C ILE A 203 0.39 -14.53 0.65
N THR A 204 -0.89 -14.75 0.99
CA THR A 204 -2.00 -14.00 0.36
C THR A 204 -2.00 -12.53 0.76
N SER A 205 -1.72 -12.19 2.03
CA SER A 205 -1.61 -10.78 2.43
C SER A 205 -0.42 -10.07 1.78
N ALA A 206 0.69 -10.76 1.57
CA ALA A 206 1.85 -10.24 0.84
C ALA A 206 1.55 -10.06 -0.66
N LEU A 207 0.82 -11.00 -1.27
CA LEU A 207 0.41 -10.91 -2.67
C LEU A 207 -0.55 -9.74 -2.89
N ILE A 208 -1.56 -9.57 -2.04
CA ILE A 208 -2.47 -8.43 -2.09
C ILE A 208 -1.69 -7.12 -1.95
N PHE A 209 -0.78 -7.05 -0.98
CA PHE A 209 0.09 -5.89 -0.77
C PHE A 209 0.89 -5.54 -2.02
N ALA A 210 1.50 -6.53 -2.66
CA ALA A 210 2.27 -6.35 -3.87
C ALA A 210 1.41 -5.87 -5.06
N LEU A 211 0.22 -6.45 -5.25
CA LEU A 211 -0.72 -6.06 -6.31
C LEU A 211 -1.24 -4.63 -6.15
N MET A 212 -1.37 -4.12 -4.93
CA MET A 212 -1.80 -2.74 -4.68
C MET A 212 -0.80 -1.68 -5.17
N HIS A 213 0.41 -2.04 -5.53
CA HIS A 213 1.43 -1.11 -6.04
C HIS A 213 1.34 -0.85 -7.55
N GLU A 214 0.63 -1.69 -8.30
CA GLU A 214 0.30 -1.52 -9.74
C GLU A 214 1.52 -1.40 -10.68
N ASN A 215 2.74 -1.64 -10.19
CA ASN A 215 3.95 -1.66 -11.01
C ASN A 215 4.89 -2.81 -10.61
N ILE A 216 5.68 -3.30 -11.55
CA ILE A 216 6.49 -4.52 -11.37
C ILE A 216 7.64 -4.36 -10.38
N PRO A 217 8.45 -3.28 -10.40
CA PRO A 217 9.52 -3.11 -9.42
C PRO A 217 9.02 -3.08 -7.99
N GLN A 218 7.97 -2.32 -7.72
CA GLN A 218 7.38 -2.25 -6.38
C GLN A 218 6.65 -3.54 -6.00
N PHE A 219 6.05 -4.25 -6.98
CA PHE A 219 5.45 -5.58 -6.74
C PHE A 219 6.47 -6.56 -6.16
N ILE A 220 7.66 -6.67 -6.77
CA ILE A 220 8.71 -7.58 -6.31
C ILE A 220 9.17 -7.23 -4.90
N LEU A 221 9.41 -5.95 -4.64
CA LEU A 221 9.78 -5.45 -3.32
C LEU A 221 8.68 -5.71 -2.28
N ALA A 222 7.46 -5.28 -2.57
CA ALA A 222 6.33 -5.39 -1.65
C ALA A 222 5.96 -6.85 -1.35
N PHE A 223 6.05 -7.75 -2.34
CA PHE A 223 5.82 -9.17 -2.12
C PHE A 223 6.87 -9.77 -1.19
N THR A 224 8.15 -9.53 -1.49
CA THR A 224 9.28 -10.08 -0.72
C THR A 224 9.27 -9.57 0.72
N VAL A 225 9.21 -8.25 0.90
CA VAL A 225 9.13 -7.61 2.22
C VAL A 225 7.81 -7.97 2.90
N GLY A 226 6.72 -8.02 2.15
CA GLY A 226 5.39 -8.37 2.63
C GLY A 226 5.30 -9.75 3.29
N ILE A 227 5.97 -10.76 2.75
CA ILE A 227 6.10 -12.09 3.37
C ILE A 227 6.82 -11.97 4.72
N PHE A 228 7.91 -11.20 4.76
CA PHE A 228 8.68 -11.02 5.98
C PHE A 228 7.89 -10.28 7.07
N LEU A 229 7.20 -9.19 6.72
CA LEU A 229 6.33 -8.45 7.64
C LEU A 229 5.20 -9.34 8.18
N GLY A 230 4.58 -10.14 7.30
CA GLY A 230 3.55 -11.10 7.69
C GLY A 230 4.08 -12.17 8.65
N TYR A 231 5.27 -12.71 8.40
CA TYR A 231 5.94 -13.64 9.31
C TYR A 231 6.19 -13.03 10.69
N VAL A 232 6.73 -11.81 10.73
CA VAL A 232 7.02 -11.09 11.97
C VAL A 232 5.73 -10.81 12.75
N ALA A 233 4.67 -10.36 12.07
CA ALA A 233 3.36 -10.11 12.69
C ALA A 233 2.75 -11.37 13.32
N VAL A 234 2.82 -12.51 12.64
CA VAL A 234 2.34 -13.80 13.18
C VAL A 234 3.19 -14.26 14.36
N LYS A 235 4.52 -14.24 14.21
CA LYS A 235 5.46 -14.70 15.24
C LYS A 235 5.31 -13.95 16.56
N HIS A 236 5.09 -12.65 16.50
CA HIS A 236 4.95 -11.80 17.69
C HIS A 236 3.49 -11.54 18.08
N ASN A 237 2.53 -12.05 17.28
CA ASN A 237 1.10 -11.78 17.45
C ASN A 237 0.82 -10.27 17.64
N SER A 238 1.53 -9.42 16.90
CA SER A 238 1.46 -7.96 16.95
C SER A 238 1.80 -7.37 15.60
N ILE A 239 1.10 -6.29 15.21
CA ILE A 239 1.41 -5.55 13.98
C ILE A 239 2.47 -4.47 14.20
N ILE A 240 2.77 -4.08 15.43
CA ILE A 240 3.71 -2.99 15.74
C ILE A 240 5.10 -3.23 15.14
N PRO A 241 5.73 -4.43 15.31
CA PRO A 241 7.02 -4.68 14.68
C PRO A 241 6.96 -4.59 13.16
N ALA A 242 5.88 -5.07 12.53
CA ALA A 242 5.69 -4.97 11.10
C ALA A 242 5.57 -3.51 10.64
N ILE A 243 4.82 -2.66 11.36
CA ILE A 243 4.74 -1.22 11.11
C ILE A 243 6.14 -0.57 11.15
N ILE A 244 6.92 -0.83 12.20
CA ILE A 244 8.26 -0.25 12.35
C ILE A 244 9.17 -0.67 11.18
N LEU A 245 9.15 -1.95 10.81
CA LEU A 245 9.94 -2.47 9.70
C LEU A 245 9.50 -1.88 8.36
N HIS A 246 8.20 -1.76 8.12
CA HIS A 246 7.64 -1.15 6.92
C HIS A 246 8.05 0.34 6.82
N MET A 247 7.89 1.10 7.90
CA MET A 247 8.38 2.48 7.98
C MET A 247 9.88 2.58 7.67
N THR A 248 10.69 1.63 8.18
CA THR A 248 12.13 1.58 7.92
C THR A 248 12.42 1.38 6.43
N VAL A 249 11.77 0.42 5.78
CA VAL A 249 11.93 0.15 4.34
C VAL A 249 11.55 1.37 3.51
N ASN A 250 10.39 1.96 3.77
CA ASN A 250 9.92 3.13 3.03
C ASN A 250 10.81 4.36 3.26
N THR A 251 11.26 4.59 4.50
CA THR A 251 12.20 5.68 4.81
C THR A 251 13.54 5.48 4.09
N THR A 252 14.06 4.25 4.05
CA THR A 252 15.30 3.95 3.34
C THR A 252 15.16 4.24 1.84
N ASN A 253 14.06 3.80 1.20
CA ASN A 253 13.78 4.10 -0.20
C ASN A 253 13.69 5.61 -0.45
N THR A 254 12.91 6.31 0.36
CA THR A 254 12.71 7.76 0.22
C THR A 254 14.01 8.53 0.35
N VAL A 255 14.86 8.17 1.33
CA VAL A 255 16.18 8.80 1.50
C VAL A 255 17.09 8.54 0.29
N ILE A 256 17.11 7.33 -0.23
CA ILE A 256 17.89 6.98 -1.43
C ILE A 256 17.43 7.82 -2.63
N SER A 257 16.10 7.91 -2.87
CA SER A 257 15.54 8.72 -3.96
C SER A 257 15.88 10.19 -3.82
N LEU A 258 15.74 10.78 -2.63
CA LEU A 258 16.09 12.17 -2.37
C LEU A 258 17.58 12.46 -2.63
N ILE A 259 18.48 11.56 -2.24
CA ILE A 259 19.93 11.70 -2.50
C ILE A 259 20.21 11.60 -4.00
N ALA A 260 19.55 10.70 -4.72
CA ALA A 260 19.72 10.54 -6.16
C ALA A 260 19.31 11.83 -6.91
N GLU A 261 18.11 12.36 -6.63
CA GLU A 261 17.61 13.60 -7.23
C GLU A 261 18.54 14.80 -6.92
N MET A 262 19.02 14.95 -5.69
CA MET A 262 19.95 16.03 -5.32
C MET A 262 21.28 15.96 -6.09
N ASN A 263 21.74 14.76 -6.45
CA ASN A 263 22.96 14.60 -7.23
C ASN A 263 22.77 14.95 -8.71
N GLU A 264 21.57 14.72 -9.28
CA GLU A 264 21.24 15.12 -10.65
C GLU A 264 21.16 16.65 -10.81
N ASP A 265 20.70 17.38 -9.79
CA ASP A 265 20.63 18.85 -9.80
C ASP A 265 22.00 19.53 -9.68
N ILE A 266 23.06 18.82 -9.32
CA ILE A 266 24.42 19.36 -9.11
C ILE A 266 25.35 19.08 -10.32
N GLY A 267 25.00 18.18 -11.22
CA GLY A 267 25.79 17.78 -12.41
C GLY A 267 25.34 18.47 -13.67
#